data_c7a9d77d286e0663367f3d13c58d6b38
#
_entry.id   c7a9d77d286e0663367f3d13c58d6b38
#
_cell.length_a   1.000
_cell.length_b   1.000
_cell.length_c   1.000
_cell.angle_alpha   90.00
_cell.angle_beta   90.00
_cell.angle_gamma   90.00
#
_symmetry.space_group_name_H-M   'P 1'
#
loop_
_entity.id
_entity.type
_entity.pdbx_description
1 polymer ?
#
loop_
_entity_poly.entity_id
_entity_poly.type
_entity_poly.pdbx_seq_one_letter_code
_entity_poly.pdbx_strand_id
1 'polypeptide(L)'
;LTHATAPFMTAQSIEKGVEAVVSGKYESAHSVAMLKEFLWKDGKPLNYTLDSIPRTQDLPDIYTETCGLYVYTSDLILNKGRRISDNPFLIEVNKIEACDINDDDDFVIADAIFNSKFKTE
;
A
#
# COMPACT_ATOMS: atom_id res chain seq x y z
N LEU A 1 12.34 0.12 -6.00
CA LEU A 1 12.56 0.82 -4.74
C LEU A 1 11.71 0.17 -3.64
N THR A 2 12.35 -0.23 -2.58
CA THR A 2 11.69 -0.68 -1.34
C THR A 2 12.19 0.19 -0.19
N HIS A 3 11.36 0.36 0.86
CA HIS A 3 11.75 1.12 2.04
C HIS A 3 12.04 0.17 3.21
N ALA A 4 13.11 0.46 3.97
CA ALA A 4 13.46 -0.30 5.16
C ALA A 4 12.38 -0.24 6.25
N THR A 5 11.56 0.81 6.24
CA THR A 5 10.42 0.98 7.16
C THR A 5 9.22 0.10 6.83
N ALA A 6 9.23 -0.60 5.69
CA ALA A 6 8.22 -1.60 5.31
C ALA A 6 8.82 -3.02 5.42
N PRO A 7 8.99 -3.55 6.64
CA PRO A 7 9.82 -4.74 6.87
C PRO A 7 9.21 -6.04 6.40
N PHE A 8 7.90 -6.08 6.10
CA PHE A 8 7.20 -7.32 5.77
C PHE A 8 6.83 -7.45 4.29
N MET A 9 7.41 -6.63 3.43
CA MET A 9 7.21 -6.72 1.98
C MET A 9 7.70 -8.07 1.45
N THR A 10 6.86 -8.79 0.70
CA THR A 10 7.19 -10.12 0.20
C THR A 10 7.83 -10.08 -1.18
N ALA A 11 8.63 -11.10 -1.47
CA ALA A 11 9.18 -11.32 -2.82
C ALA A 11 8.07 -11.47 -3.86
N GLN A 12 6.96 -12.12 -3.51
CA GLN A 12 5.82 -12.32 -4.40
C GLN A 12 5.19 -11.00 -4.84
N SER A 13 5.02 -10.05 -3.92
CA SER A 13 4.52 -8.71 -4.26
C SER A 13 5.49 -7.94 -5.15
N ILE A 14 6.80 -8.06 -4.88
CA ILE A 14 7.83 -7.46 -5.73
C ILE A 14 7.77 -8.04 -7.15
N GLU A 15 7.65 -9.35 -7.29
CA GLU A 15 7.53 -10.02 -8.59
C GLU A 15 6.32 -9.53 -9.38
N LYS A 16 5.16 -9.41 -8.74
CA LYS A 16 3.95 -8.86 -9.39
C LYS A 16 4.17 -7.47 -9.97
N GLY A 17 4.83 -6.60 -9.22
CA GLY A 17 5.15 -5.25 -9.66
C GLY A 17 6.13 -5.24 -10.82
N VAL A 18 7.18 -6.05 -10.75
CA VAL A 18 8.19 -6.16 -11.81
C VAL A 18 7.56 -6.70 -13.08
N GLU A 19 6.77 -7.76 -13.01
CA GLU A 19 6.07 -8.34 -14.16
C GLU A 19 5.15 -7.33 -14.85
N ALA A 20 4.39 -6.56 -14.08
CA ALA A 20 3.49 -5.54 -14.61
C ALA A 20 4.25 -4.49 -15.44
N VAL A 21 5.40 -4.04 -14.96
CA VAL A 21 6.21 -3.02 -15.64
C VAL A 21 6.99 -3.62 -16.82
N VAL A 22 7.60 -4.79 -16.64
CA VAL A 22 8.36 -5.48 -17.70
C VAL A 22 7.46 -5.89 -18.87
N SER A 23 6.18 -6.18 -18.61
CA SER A 23 5.21 -6.49 -19.68
C SER A 23 5.00 -5.35 -20.68
N GLY A 24 5.37 -4.12 -20.31
CA GLY A 24 5.16 -2.92 -21.12
C GLY A 24 3.75 -2.34 -21.02
N LYS A 25 2.86 -2.95 -20.26
CA LYS A 25 1.48 -2.43 -20.06
C LYS A 25 1.41 -1.24 -19.11
N TYR A 26 2.37 -1.17 -18.18
CA TYR A 26 2.42 -0.13 -17.15
C TYR A 26 3.82 0.48 -17.07
N GLU A 27 3.89 1.78 -16.89
CA GLU A 27 5.15 2.49 -16.65
C GLU A 27 5.60 2.40 -15.18
N SER A 28 4.66 2.10 -14.28
CA SER A 28 4.95 1.94 -12.86
C SER A 28 3.95 1.01 -12.17
N ALA A 29 4.35 0.53 -11.00
CA ALA A 29 3.54 -0.22 -10.05
C ALA A 29 3.92 0.20 -8.63
N HIS A 30 2.97 0.19 -7.70
CA HIS A 30 3.26 0.42 -6.30
C HIS A 30 2.30 -0.32 -5.39
N SER A 31 2.72 -0.55 -4.15
CA SER A 31 1.94 -1.28 -3.17
C SER A 31 0.82 -0.42 -2.58
N VAL A 32 -0.36 -1.02 -2.49
CA VAL A 32 -1.56 -0.42 -1.90
C VAL A 32 -2.26 -1.44 -0.99
N ALA A 33 -3.02 -0.94 -0.03
CA ALA A 33 -3.87 -1.75 0.80
C ALA A 33 -5.32 -1.28 0.70
N MET A 34 -6.25 -2.23 0.65
CA MET A 34 -7.69 -1.93 0.66
C MET A 34 -8.09 -1.29 1.98
N LEU A 35 -8.75 -0.14 1.92
CA LEU A 35 -9.26 0.57 3.07
C LEU A 35 -10.79 0.44 3.13
N LYS A 36 -11.29 -0.36 4.07
CA LYS A 36 -12.72 -0.52 4.35
C LYS A 36 -13.02 0.06 5.73
N GLU A 37 -12.90 1.37 5.85
CA GLU A 37 -13.08 2.11 7.09
C GLU A 37 -13.96 3.33 6.87
N PHE A 38 -14.66 3.77 7.92
CA PHE A 38 -15.43 4.99 7.93
C PHE A 38 -14.49 6.18 8.08
N LEU A 39 -14.38 7.03 7.07
CA LEU A 39 -13.45 8.14 7.04
C LEU A 39 -14.17 9.46 7.31
N TRP A 40 -13.50 10.34 8.04
CA TRP A 40 -14.00 11.66 8.37
C TRP A 40 -13.00 12.74 7.95
N LYS A 41 -13.51 13.85 7.45
CA LYS A 41 -12.74 15.03 7.10
C LYS A 41 -13.52 16.30 7.44
N ASP A 42 -12.86 17.23 8.10
CA ASP A 42 -13.46 18.53 8.48
C ASP A 42 -14.80 18.39 9.24
N GLY A 43 -14.86 17.39 10.14
CA GLY A 43 -16.05 17.12 10.95
C GLY A 43 -17.21 16.46 10.22
N LYS A 44 -16.97 15.93 9.01
CA LYS A 44 -18.00 15.27 8.18
C LYS A 44 -17.53 13.91 7.68
N PRO A 45 -18.44 12.95 7.49
CA PRO A 45 -18.06 11.67 6.85
C PRO A 45 -17.61 11.91 5.40
N LEU A 46 -16.56 11.20 5.01
CA LEU A 46 -15.95 11.31 3.68
C LEU A 46 -16.52 10.30 2.69
N ASN A 47 -16.72 9.06 3.10
CA ASN A 47 -17.04 7.94 2.21
C ASN A 47 -18.38 7.25 2.52
N TYR A 48 -19.23 7.90 3.27
CA TYR A 48 -20.60 7.44 3.56
C TYR A 48 -21.50 8.62 3.95
N THR A 49 -22.80 8.38 4.13
CA THR A 49 -23.75 9.39 4.59
C THR A 49 -24.32 8.99 5.95
N LEU A 50 -24.65 9.97 6.78
CA LEU A 50 -25.21 9.72 8.12
C LEU A 50 -26.65 9.17 8.07
N ASP A 51 -27.38 9.44 6.99
CA ASP A 51 -28.75 8.98 6.81
C ASP A 51 -28.85 7.49 6.46
N SER A 52 -27.79 6.93 5.89
CA SER A 52 -27.70 5.53 5.49
C SER A 52 -26.30 5.01 5.72
N ILE A 53 -26.07 4.48 6.93
CA ILE A 53 -24.74 3.95 7.32
C ILE A 53 -24.61 2.53 6.76
N PRO A 54 -23.67 2.27 5.81
CA PRO A 54 -23.46 0.95 5.26
C PRO A 54 -22.70 0.05 6.24
N ARG A 55 -22.71 -1.24 5.98
CA ARG A 55 -21.78 -2.16 6.65
C ARG A 55 -20.36 -1.87 6.13
N THR A 56 -19.34 -2.15 6.94
CA THR A 56 -17.96 -1.93 6.58
C THR A 56 -17.58 -2.54 5.21
N GLN A 57 -18.07 -3.77 4.95
CA GLN A 57 -17.79 -4.45 3.69
C GLN A 57 -18.47 -3.82 2.47
N ASP A 58 -19.52 -3.04 2.68
CA ASP A 58 -20.27 -2.37 1.60
C ASP A 58 -19.75 -0.95 1.31
N LEU A 59 -18.75 -0.49 2.06
CA LEU A 59 -18.07 0.78 1.78
C LEU A 59 -17.40 0.74 0.39
N PRO A 60 -17.27 1.89 -0.29
CA PRO A 60 -16.57 1.93 -1.57
C PRO A 60 -15.12 1.48 -1.43
N ASP A 61 -14.59 0.90 -2.51
CA ASP A 61 -13.21 0.45 -2.57
C ASP A 61 -12.28 1.67 -2.64
N ILE A 62 -11.59 1.89 -1.54
CA ILE A 62 -10.57 2.95 -1.42
C ILE A 62 -9.25 2.25 -1.08
N TYR A 63 -8.15 2.70 -1.68
CA TYR A 63 -6.83 2.16 -1.43
C TYR A 63 -5.95 3.20 -0.76
N THR A 64 -5.15 2.75 0.23
CA THR A 64 -4.06 3.54 0.77
C THR A 64 -2.76 3.15 0.08
N GLU A 65 -1.92 4.13 -0.24
CA GLU A 65 -0.55 3.88 -0.66
C GLU A 65 0.26 3.45 0.55
N THR A 66 0.87 2.25 0.48
CA THR A 66 1.58 1.70 1.64
C THR A 66 3.02 2.21 1.78
N CYS A 67 3.53 2.89 0.75
CA CYS A 67 4.90 3.42 0.69
C CYS A 67 6.02 2.35 0.77
N GLY A 68 5.68 1.07 0.69
CA GLY A 68 6.65 -0.02 0.86
C GLY A 68 7.37 -0.43 -0.42
N LEU A 69 6.71 -0.33 -1.56
CA LEU A 69 7.22 -0.83 -2.84
C LEU A 69 6.83 0.08 -3.99
N TYR A 70 7.82 0.47 -4.77
CA TYR A 70 7.65 1.19 -6.04
C TYR A 70 8.48 0.53 -7.13
N VAL A 71 7.86 0.19 -8.23
CA VAL A 71 8.51 -0.30 -9.44
C VAL A 71 8.21 0.68 -10.57
N TYR A 72 9.21 1.14 -11.27
CA TYR A 72 9.04 2.14 -12.32
C TYR A 72 10.13 2.01 -13.37
N THR A 73 9.84 2.49 -14.58
CA THR A 73 10.82 2.55 -15.66
C THR A 73 11.85 3.65 -15.38
N SER A 74 13.06 3.47 -15.87
CA SER A 74 14.08 4.52 -15.80
C SER A 74 13.64 5.78 -16.55
N ASP A 75 12.89 5.62 -17.63
CA ASP A 75 12.34 6.75 -18.39
C ASP A 75 11.41 7.64 -17.55
N LEU A 76 10.56 7.02 -16.76
CA LEU A 76 9.61 7.75 -15.90
C LEU A 76 10.34 8.63 -14.89
N ILE A 77 11.35 8.11 -14.23
CA ILE A 77 12.10 8.90 -13.23
C ILE A 77 13.02 9.93 -13.87
N LEU A 78 13.70 9.59 -14.95
CA LEU A 78 14.69 10.47 -15.60
C LEU A 78 14.03 11.61 -16.37
N ASN A 79 12.94 11.36 -17.06
CA ASN A 79 12.27 12.36 -17.91
C ASN A 79 11.12 13.10 -17.22
N LYS A 80 10.40 12.44 -16.28
CA LYS A 80 9.27 13.05 -15.59
C LYS A 80 9.53 13.34 -14.12
N GLY A 81 10.63 12.83 -13.55
CA GLY A 81 10.95 12.99 -12.14
C GLY A 81 9.95 12.33 -11.19
N ARG A 82 9.26 11.28 -11.64
CA ARG A 82 8.18 10.63 -10.90
C ARG A 82 8.43 9.15 -10.70
N ARG A 83 7.95 8.60 -9.58
CA ARG A 83 7.93 7.16 -9.28
C ARG A 83 6.60 6.50 -9.64
N ILE A 84 5.56 7.28 -9.82
CA ILE A 84 4.21 6.82 -10.12
C ILE A 84 3.75 7.48 -11.42
N SER A 85 3.35 6.67 -12.39
CA SER A 85 2.75 7.13 -13.64
C SER A 85 1.28 7.51 -13.46
N ASP A 86 0.67 8.07 -14.49
CA ASP A 86 -0.75 8.47 -14.42
C ASP A 86 -1.71 7.26 -14.37
N ASN A 87 -1.27 6.11 -14.86
CA ASN A 87 -2.05 4.86 -14.80
C ASN A 87 -1.17 3.70 -14.28
N PRO A 88 -0.84 3.68 -12.97
CA PRO A 88 0.02 2.65 -12.40
C PRO A 88 -0.71 1.33 -12.20
N PHE A 89 0.04 0.24 -12.14
CA PHE A 89 -0.45 -1.03 -11.63
C PHE A 89 -0.46 -1.00 -10.10
N LEU A 90 -1.62 -1.27 -9.49
CA LEU A 90 -1.77 -1.32 -8.04
C LEU A 90 -1.50 -2.74 -7.55
N ILE A 91 -0.45 -2.90 -6.74
CA ILE A 91 -0.10 -4.17 -6.10
C ILE A 91 -0.84 -4.21 -4.77
N GLU A 92 -1.97 -4.90 -4.73
CA GLU A 92 -2.74 -5.02 -3.49
C GLU A 92 -2.04 -5.98 -2.53
N VAL A 93 -1.76 -5.50 -1.32
CA VAL A 93 -1.10 -6.25 -0.26
C VAL A 93 -2.00 -6.35 0.97
N ASN A 94 -1.75 -7.33 1.83
CA ASN A 94 -2.49 -7.48 3.08
C ASN A 94 -1.99 -6.49 4.14
N LYS A 95 -2.67 -6.45 5.29
CA LYS A 95 -2.35 -5.53 6.38
C LYS A 95 -0.95 -5.74 6.98
N ILE A 96 -0.42 -6.96 6.93
CA ILE A 96 0.93 -7.26 7.44
C ILE A 96 1.98 -6.68 6.50
N GLU A 97 1.88 -6.95 5.20
CA GLU A 97 2.77 -6.35 4.21
C GLU A 97 2.67 -4.83 4.16
N ALA A 98 1.49 -4.29 4.44
CA ALA A 98 1.23 -2.85 4.44
C ALA A 98 1.83 -2.13 5.65
N CYS A 99 2.33 -2.86 6.64
CA CYS A 99 2.95 -2.25 7.82
C CYS A 99 4.12 -1.35 7.43
N ASP A 100 4.06 -0.09 7.85
CA ASP A 100 5.09 0.91 7.63
C ASP A 100 5.40 1.58 8.97
N ILE A 101 6.67 1.71 9.31
CA ILE A 101 7.12 2.23 10.60
C ILE A 101 7.45 3.72 10.44
N ASN A 102 6.60 4.58 10.95
CA ASN A 102 6.78 6.03 10.93
C ASN A 102 7.01 6.62 12.32
N ASP A 103 6.59 5.93 13.37
CA ASP A 103 6.69 6.38 14.75
C ASP A 103 6.91 5.20 15.72
N ASP A 104 6.99 5.50 17.02
CA ASP A 104 7.24 4.51 18.06
C ASP A 104 6.08 3.50 18.18
N ASP A 105 4.84 3.93 18.01
CA ASP A 105 3.67 3.05 18.06
C ASP A 105 3.69 2.05 16.90
N ASP A 106 4.03 2.51 15.71
CA ASP A 106 4.21 1.63 14.55
C ASP A 106 5.31 0.59 14.79
N PHE A 107 6.39 0.99 15.46
CA PHE A 107 7.45 0.06 15.80
C PHE A 107 6.97 -1.03 16.76
N VAL A 108 6.18 -0.69 17.77
CA VAL A 108 5.57 -1.65 18.70
C VAL A 108 4.70 -2.65 17.95
N ILE A 109 3.89 -2.16 16.99
CA ILE A 109 3.04 -3.01 16.15
C ILE A 109 3.89 -3.95 15.29
N ALA A 110 4.92 -3.42 14.63
CA ALA A 110 5.82 -4.21 13.79
C ALA A 110 6.58 -5.28 14.59
N ASP A 111 7.06 -4.93 15.79
CA ASP A 111 7.74 -5.87 16.68
C ASP A 111 6.79 -7.01 17.11
N ALA A 112 5.55 -6.70 17.44
CA ALA A 112 4.53 -7.69 17.78
C ALA A 112 4.25 -8.63 16.61
N ILE A 113 4.14 -8.10 15.39
CA ILE A 113 3.96 -8.90 14.16
C ILE A 113 5.17 -9.82 13.95
N PHE A 114 6.38 -9.28 14.05
CA PHE A 114 7.59 -10.08 13.87
C PHE A 114 7.66 -11.23 14.87
N ASN A 115 7.45 -10.98 16.15
CA ASN A 115 7.49 -12.00 17.20
C ASN A 115 6.40 -13.06 17.03
N SER A 116 5.24 -12.69 16.51
CA SER A 116 4.11 -13.60 16.29
C SER A 116 4.24 -14.46 15.02
N LYS A 117 4.80 -13.93 13.95
CA LYS A 117 4.74 -14.53 12.60
C LYS A 117 6.09 -15.02 12.07
N PHE A 118 7.17 -14.35 12.41
CA PHE A 118 8.46 -14.55 11.74
C PHE A 118 9.59 -15.00 12.67
N LYS A 119 9.44 -14.81 13.96
CA LYS A 119 10.45 -15.25 14.91
C LYS A 119 10.45 -16.77 15.01
N THR A 120 11.53 -17.39 14.61
CA THR A 120 11.80 -18.81 14.84
C THR A 120 12.58 -18.97 16.15
N GLU A 121 12.13 -19.88 17.00
CA GLU A 121 12.86 -20.23 18.23
C GLU A 121 14.12 -21.06 17.92
#